data_a9872ab320e785c921dc3785a8032ce5
#
_entry.id   a9872ab320e785c921dc3785a8032ce5
#
_cell.length_a   1.000
_cell.length_b   1.000
_cell.length_c   1.000
_cell.angle_alpha   90.00
_cell.angle_beta   90.00
_cell.angle_gamma   90.00
#
_symmetry.space_group_name_H-M   'P 1'
#
loop_
_entity.id
_entity.type
_entity.pdbx_description
1 polymer ?
#
loop_
_entity_poly.entity_id
_entity_poly.type
_entity_poly.pdbx_seq_one_letter_code
_entity_poly.pdbx_strand_id
1 'polypeptide(L)'
;FGDTARQSYERIIEHTNLAAAALGLDGPTDIAARDYDKLPDAVVDLRGALAQCGGGADTAPMPTLDVRANRSILEFLERRDIAQLLTRGVASPDHVIRIKGRPLHLPRSTWQQGAAAIAAAITSFQQDYKTYFDREAARSSQPKTMLSSLPSLVWMEGVGLIGIGANAKAACVAADLG
;
A
#
# COMPACT_ATOMS: atom_id res chain seq x y z
N PHE A 1 -13.50 -5.87 24.04
CA PHE A 1 -12.22 -5.66 24.71
C PHE A 1 -12.02 -6.77 25.73
N GLY A 2 -10.79 -7.25 25.93
CA GLY A 2 -10.42 -8.19 26.99
C GLY A 2 -9.80 -7.47 28.18
N ASP A 3 -9.78 -8.13 29.34
CA ASP A 3 -9.20 -7.56 30.57
C ASP A 3 -7.68 -7.52 30.50
N THR A 4 -7.06 -8.23 29.57
CA THR A 4 -5.64 -8.21 29.25
C THR A 4 -5.41 -8.04 27.76
N ALA A 5 -4.21 -7.60 27.36
CA ALA A 5 -3.81 -7.51 25.96
C ALA A 5 -3.93 -8.86 25.23
N ARG A 6 -3.58 -9.96 25.92
CA ARG A 6 -3.71 -11.33 25.41
C ARG A 6 -5.16 -11.70 25.13
N GLN A 7 -6.06 -11.46 26.08
CA GLN A 7 -7.50 -11.75 25.92
C GLN A 7 -8.11 -10.89 24.78
N SER A 8 -7.70 -9.63 24.66
CA SER A 8 -8.14 -8.78 23.56
C SER A 8 -7.70 -9.33 22.21
N TYR A 9 -6.47 -9.81 22.11
CA TYR A 9 -5.95 -10.44 20.90
C TYR A 9 -6.69 -11.75 20.56
N GLU A 10 -6.88 -12.63 21.57
CA GLU A 10 -7.59 -13.89 21.39
C GLU A 10 -9.03 -13.67 20.92
N ARG A 11 -9.74 -12.68 21.46
CA ARG A 11 -11.08 -12.29 21.00
C ARG A 11 -11.11 -11.77 19.57
N ILE A 12 -10.12 -10.96 19.18
CA ILE A 12 -10.02 -10.48 17.79
C ILE A 12 -9.85 -11.67 16.84
N ILE A 13 -8.97 -12.61 17.14
CA ILE A 13 -8.77 -13.82 16.33
C ILE A 13 -10.05 -14.67 16.26
N GLU A 14 -10.74 -14.87 17.39
CA GLU A 14 -12.00 -15.62 17.43
C GLU A 14 -13.06 -14.97 16.51
N HIS A 15 -13.28 -13.67 16.65
CA HIS A 15 -14.25 -12.95 15.81
C HIS A 15 -13.85 -12.93 14.33
N THR A 16 -12.57 -12.82 14.03
CA THR A 16 -12.06 -12.90 12.66
C THR A 16 -12.32 -14.27 12.05
N ASN A 17 -12.07 -15.34 12.81
CA ASN A 17 -12.33 -16.70 12.36
C ASN A 17 -13.83 -16.98 12.17
N LEU A 18 -14.68 -16.46 13.06
CA LEU A 18 -16.13 -16.57 12.91
C LEU A 18 -16.62 -15.82 11.65
N ALA A 19 -16.10 -14.63 11.40
CA ALA A 19 -16.43 -13.89 10.19
C ALA A 19 -15.95 -14.60 8.92
N ALA A 20 -14.72 -15.12 8.93
CA ALA A 20 -14.16 -15.90 7.82
C ALA A 20 -15.02 -17.14 7.52
N ALA A 21 -15.40 -17.90 8.55
CA ALA A 21 -16.25 -19.07 8.39
C ALA A 21 -17.65 -18.70 7.86
N ALA A 22 -18.25 -17.61 8.35
CA ALA A 22 -19.55 -17.12 7.88
C ALA A 22 -19.52 -16.65 6.41
N LEU A 23 -18.37 -16.18 5.94
CA LEU A 23 -18.16 -15.76 4.55
C LEU A 23 -17.67 -16.89 3.64
N GLY A 24 -17.46 -18.10 4.18
CA GLY A 24 -16.89 -19.23 3.42
C GLY A 24 -15.45 -18.99 2.97
N LEU A 25 -14.71 -18.16 3.70
CA LEU A 25 -13.29 -17.92 3.44
C LEU A 25 -12.49 -19.08 4.02
N ASP A 26 -11.85 -19.86 3.16
CA ASP A 26 -10.87 -20.84 3.60
C ASP A 26 -9.72 -20.10 4.31
N GLY A 27 -9.15 -20.76 5.34
CA GLY A 27 -8.06 -20.18 6.15
C GLY A 27 -6.87 -19.67 5.33
N PRO A 28 -5.79 -19.17 5.97
CA PRO A 28 -4.71 -18.48 5.26
C PRO A 28 -4.25 -19.32 4.08
N THR A 29 -4.50 -18.80 2.88
CA THR A 29 -4.02 -19.40 1.64
C THR A 29 -2.51 -19.48 1.73
N ASP A 30 -1.95 -20.66 1.59
CA ASP A 30 -0.50 -20.85 1.46
C ASP A 30 0.01 -19.81 0.47
N ILE A 31 0.88 -18.93 0.97
CA ILE A 31 1.58 -17.96 0.12
C ILE A 31 2.48 -18.83 -0.75
N ALA A 32 2.04 -19.12 -1.96
CA ALA A 32 2.88 -19.79 -2.93
C ALA A 32 4.17 -18.97 -3.02
N ALA A 33 5.30 -19.59 -2.66
CA ALA A 33 6.60 -18.97 -2.79
C ALA A 33 6.73 -18.47 -4.23
N ARG A 34 6.81 -17.14 -4.39
CA ARG A 34 7.00 -16.56 -5.70
C ARG A 34 8.42 -16.83 -6.14
N ASP A 35 8.57 -17.17 -7.39
CA ASP A 35 9.87 -17.16 -8.07
C ASP A 35 10.35 -15.70 -8.16
N TYR A 36 11.06 -15.23 -7.10
CA TYR A 36 11.60 -13.88 -7.02
C TYR A 36 12.68 -13.59 -8.07
N ASP A 37 13.17 -14.62 -8.77
CA ASP A 37 14.17 -14.48 -9.83
C ASP A 37 13.62 -13.74 -11.06
N LYS A 38 12.31 -13.47 -11.10
CA LYS A 38 11.62 -12.81 -12.22
C LYS A 38 10.70 -11.68 -11.76
N LEU A 39 11.17 -10.81 -10.86
CA LEU A 39 10.43 -9.56 -10.61
C LEU A 39 10.34 -8.77 -11.93
N PRO A 40 9.15 -8.34 -12.36
CA PRO A 40 9.01 -7.55 -13.57
C PRO A 40 9.91 -6.30 -13.51
N ASP A 41 10.52 -5.93 -14.63
CA ASP A 41 11.30 -4.69 -14.76
C ASP A 41 10.53 -3.46 -14.23
N ALA A 42 9.22 -3.51 -14.33
CA ALA A 42 8.30 -2.52 -13.78
C ALA A 42 8.45 -2.27 -12.27
N VAL A 43 8.90 -3.24 -11.47
CA VAL A 43 9.19 -3.04 -10.03
C VAL A 43 10.48 -2.26 -9.86
N VAL A 44 11.45 -2.48 -10.73
CA VAL A 44 12.71 -1.72 -10.78
C VAL A 44 12.41 -0.28 -11.20
N ASP A 45 11.58 -0.10 -12.23
CA ASP A 45 11.12 1.22 -12.70
C ASP A 45 10.36 1.96 -11.59
N LEU A 46 9.47 1.28 -10.87
CA LEU A 46 8.76 1.85 -9.73
C LEU A 46 9.74 2.34 -8.65
N ARG A 47 10.74 1.53 -8.32
CA ARG A 47 11.73 1.89 -7.30
C ARG A 47 12.53 3.12 -7.72
N GLY A 48 12.96 3.18 -8.98
CA GLY A 48 13.66 4.32 -9.57
C GLY A 48 12.80 5.60 -9.57
N ALA A 49 11.55 5.49 -10.01
CA ALA A 49 10.61 6.59 -10.03
C ALA A 49 10.30 7.14 -8.61
N LEU A 50 10.16 6.27 -7.62
CA LEU A 50 9.98 6.66 -6.21
C LEU A 50 11.20 7.43 -5.69
N ALA A 51 12.41 7.00 -6.02
CA ALA A 51 13.63 7.71 -5.62
C ALA A 51 13.70 9.09 -6.25
N GLN A 52 13.40 9.21 -7.55
CA GLN A 52 13.37 10.50 -8.26
C GLN A 52 12.32 11.46 -7.67
N CYS A 53 11.10 11.00 -7.47
CA CYS A 53 10.00 11.79 -6.91
C CYS A 53 10.22 12.15 -5.42
N GLY A 54 11.08 11.40 -4.72
CA GLY A 54 11.45 11.63 -3.31
C GLY A 54 12.57 12.63 -3.09
N GLY A 55 13.15 13.20 -4.13
CA GLY A 55 14.24 14.17 -4.05
C GLY A 55 15.54 13.72 -4.74
N GLY A 56 15.53 12.56 -5.37
CA GLY A 56 16.68 11.98 -6.07
C GLY A 56 17.61 11.18 -5.16
N ALA A 57 18.45 10.35 -5.78
CA ALA A 57 19.33 9.42 -5.08
C ALA A 57 20.40 10.11 -4.20
N ASP A 58 20.74 11.36 -4.51
CA ASP A 58 21.76 12.13 -3.78
C ASP A 58 21.23 12.75 -2.48
N THR A 59 19.91 12.84 -2.31
CA THR A 59 19.29 13.56 -1.18
C THR A 59 18.44 12.67 -0.29
N ALA A 60 18.02 11.51 -0.76
CA ALA A 60 17.21 10.58 0.01
C ALA A 60 17.67 9.12 -0.22
N PRO A 61 17.63 8.28 0.82
CA PRO A 61 17.95 6.86 0.66
C PRO A 61 16.96 6.20 -0.30
N MET A 62 17.46 5.26 -1.12
CA MET A 62 16.64 4.47 -2.02
C MET A 62 15.54 3.73 -1.23
N PRO A 63 14.28 3.79 -1.67
CA PRO A 63 13.19 3.11 -0.98
C PRO A 63 13.38 1.59 -1.03
N THR A 64 12.99 0.93 0.05
CA THR A 64 12.88 -0.52 0.12
C THR A 64 11.45 -0.92 -0.24
N LEU A 65 11.31 -1.97 -1.04
CA LEU A 65 10.03 -2.50 -1.49
C LEU A 65 9.82 -3.90 -0.89
N ASP A 66 8.63 -4.16 -0.39
CA ASP A 66 8.13 -5.50 -0.05
C ASP A 66 7.02 -5.86 -1.04
N VAL A 67 7.27 -6.84 -1.91
CA VAL A 67 6.37 -7.22 -3.00
C VAL A 67 5.62 -8.48 -2.61
N ARG A 68 4.30 -8.41 -2.57
CA ARG A 68 3.42 -9.53 -2.28
C ARG A 68 2.47 -9.81 -3.42
N ALA A 69 2.39 -11.09 -3.79
CA ALA A 69 1.52 -11.52 -4.88
C ALA A 69 1.14 -12.98 -4.70
N ASN A 70 0.26 -13.21 -3.76
CA ASN A 70 -0.47 -14.46 -3.68
C ASN A 70 -1.68 -14.43 -4.63
N ARG A 71 -2.35 -15.55 -4.77
CA ARG A 71 -3.51 -15.71 -5.64
C ARG A 71 -4.62 -14.70 -5.31
N SER A 72 -4.94 -14.50 -4.04
CA SER A 72 -6.00 -13.59 -3.60
C SER A 72 -5.69 -12.14 -3.96
N ILE A 73 -4.43 -11.69 -3.79
CA ILE A 73 -3.99 -10.35 -4.18
C ILE A 73 -4.14 -10.17 -5.71
N LEU A 74 -3.71 -11.15 -6.49
CA LEU A 74 -3.80 -11.06 -7.95
C LEU A 74 -5.24 -11.09 -8.44
N GLU A 75 -6.10 -11.96 -7.89
CA GLU A 75 -7.53 -12.00 -8.20
C GLU A 75 -8.23 -10.69 -7.80
N PHE A 76 -7.85 -10.10 -6.67
CA PHE A 76 -8.37 -8.78 -6.26
C PHE A 76 -8.01 -7.70 -7.27
N LEU A 77 -6.76 -7.70 -7.78
CA LEU A 77 -6.28 -6.73 -8.78
C LEU A 77 -6.92 -6.89 -10.16
N GLU A 78 -7.44 -8.07 -10.49
CA GLU A 78 -8.15 -8.33 -11.77
C GLU A 78 -9.62 -7.91 -11.73
N ARG A 79 -10.11 -7.38 -10.60
CA ARG A 79 -11.50 -6.92 -10.48
C ARG A 79 -11.74 -5.70 -11.37
N ARG A 80 -12.89 -5.67 -12.03
CA ARG A 80 -13.31 -4.53 -12.89
C ARG A 80 -13.54 -3.23 -12.09
N ASP A 81 -13.90 -3.35 -10.82
CA ASP A 81 -14.18 -2.24 -9.91
C ASP A 81 -13.00 -1.86 -9.00
N ILE A 82 -11.80 -2.40 -9.27
CA ILE A 82 -10.61 -2.21 -8.43
C ILE A 82 -10.30 -0.73 -8.19
N ALA A 83 -10.32 0.10 -9.21
CA ALA A 83 -10.05 1.53 -9.09
C ALA A 83 -11.02 2.22 -8.11
N GLN A 84 -12.31 1.84 -8.14
CA GLN A 84 -13.32 2.36 -7.22
C GLN A 84 -13.10 1.83 -5.80
N LEU A 85 -12.76 0.55 -5.64
CA LEU A 85 -12.52 -0.05 -4.33
C LEU A 85 -11.36 0.62 -3.61
N LEU A 86 -10.26 0.89 -4.30
CA LEU A 86 -9.08 1.52 -3.75
C LEU A 86 -9.28 3.00 -3.34
N THR A 87 -10.41 3.61 -3.71
CA THR A 87 -10.77 4.97 -3.26
C THR A 87 -11.60 5.00 -1.98
N ARG A 88 -12.07 3.86 -1.47
CA ARG A 88 -12.93 3.80 -0.28
C ARG A 88 -12.25 4.19 1.02
N GLY A 89 -10.91 4.28 1.00
CA GLY A 89 -10.12 4.59 2.18
C GLY A 89 -9.74 3.32 2.95
N VAL A 90 -9.19 3.53 4.13
CA VAL A 90 -8.62 2.48 4.99
C VAL A 90 -9.44 2.27 6.26
N ALA A 91 -9.27 1.11 6.90
CA ALA A 91 -10.15 0.64 7.97
C ALA A 91 -10.01 1.41 9.31
N SER A 92 -8.86 2.03 9.59
CA SER A 92 -8.62 2.68 10.88
C SER A 92 -7.66 3.87 10.78
N PRO A 93 -7.63 4.77 11.79
CA PRO A 93 -6.66 5.85 11.86
C PRO A 93 -5.20 5.39 11.82
N ASP A 94 -4.88 4.22 12.37
CA ASP A 94 -3.54 3.67 12.36
C ASP A 94 -3.07 3.34 10.93
N HIS A 95 -3.96 2.82 10.09
CA HIS A 95 -3.68 2.64 8.66
C HIS A 95 -3.38 3.98 7.98
N VAL A 96 -4.15 5.04 8.28
CA VAL A 96 -3.92 6.37 7.69
C VAL A 96 -2.49 6.87 7.97
N ILE A 97 -2.01 6.69 9.20
CA ILE A 97 -0.68 7.14 9.61
C ILE A 97 0.40 6.34 8.88
N ARG A 98 0.22 5.04 8.69
CA ARG A 98 1.24 4.14 8.15
C ARG A 98 1.24 4.03 6.64
N ILE A 99 0.05 3.90 6.04
CA ILE A 99 -0.09 3.65 4.59
C ILE A 99 -0.89 4.73 3.86
N LYS A 100 -1.24 5.82 4.55
CA LYS A 100 -2.12 6.90 4.09
C LYS A 100 -3.59 6.43 3.91
N GLY A 101 -4.46 7.39 3.63
CA GLY A 101 -5.89 7.12 3.42
C GLY A 101 -6.21 6.41 2.10
N ARG A 102 -5.26 6.38 1.17
CA ARG A 102 -5.41 5.70 -0.13
C ARG A 102 -4.06 5.16 -0.59
N PRO A 103 -4.01 4.00 -1.23
CA PRO A 103 -2.84 3.50 -1.91
C PRO A 103 -2.66 4.18 -3.27
N LEU A 104 -1.47 4.08 -3.86
CA LEU A 104 -1.28 4.34 -5.28
C LEU A 104 -1.76 3.11 -6.07
N HIS A 105 -2.69 3.32 -6.99
CA HIS A 105 -3.09 2.30 -7.97
C HIS A 105 -2.29 2.50 -9.26
N LEU A 106 -1.64 1.44 -9.72
CA LEU A 106 -0.93 1.39 -11.00
C LEU A 106 -1.58 0.37 -11.92
N PRO A 107 -2.50 0.81 -12.80
CA PRO A 107 -3.07 -0.03 -13.84
C PRO A 107 -1.99 -0.58 -14.77
N ARG A 108 -2.23 -1.77 -15.33
CA ARG A 108 -1.33 -2.39 -16.32
C ARG A 108 -1.03 -1.45 -17.49
N SER A 109 -2.05 -0.76 -17.97
CA SER A 109 -1.91 0.23 -19.05
C SER A 109 -1.00 1.42 -18.72
N THR A 110 -0.80 1.74 -17.44
CA THR A 110 0.09 2.81 -17.00
C THR A 110 1.52 2.32 -16.89
N TRP A 111 1.78 1.27 -16.11
CA TRP A 111 3.14 0.85 -15.85
C TRP A 111 3.84 0.20 -17.06
N GLN A 112 3.08 -0.36 -18.01
CA GLN A 112 3.64 -0.87 -19.28
C GLN A 112 4.18 0.26 -20.20
N GLN A 113 3.86 1.52 -19.93
CA GLN A 113 4.44 2.66 -20.63
C GLN A 113 5.84 3.05 -20.08
N GLY A 114 6.34 2.34 -19.07
CA GLY A 114 7.67 2.50 -18.51
C GLY A 114 7.78 3.52 -17.38
N ALA A 115 9.02 3.76 -16.95
CA ALA A 115 9.36 4.54 -15.76
C ALA A 115 8.77 5.97 -15.74
N ALA A 116 8.70 6.63 -16.89
CA ALA A 116 8.16 7.99 -16.99
C ALA A 116 6.66 8.05 -16.64
N ALA A 117 5.87 7.08 -17.08
CA ALA A 117 4.45 7.00 -16.77
C ALA A 117 4.22 6.67 -15.28
N ILE A 118 5.05 5.81 -14.71
CA ILE A 118 5.05 5.51 -13.27
C ILE A 118 5.38 6.76 -12.46
N ALA A 119 6.40 7.53 -12.86
CA ALA A 119 6.78 8.78 -12.20
C ALA A 119 5.66 9.83 -12.26
N ALA A 120 4.97 9.94 -13.40
CA ALA A 120 3.81 10.82 -13.54
C ALA A 120 2.67 10.42 -12.59
N ALA A 121 2.39 9.12 -12.45
CA ALA A 121 1.37 8.62 -11.52
C ALA A 121 1.75 8.91 -10.05
N ILE A 122 3.03 8.75 -9.68
CA ILE A 122 3.53 9.11 -8.34
C ILE A 122 3.37 10.62 -8.11
N THR A 123 3.71 11.45 -9.07
CA THR A 123 3.58 12.92 -8.97
C THR A 123 2.12 13.33 -8.79
N SER A 124 1.19 12.72 -9.53
CA SER A 124 -0.25 12.94 -9.35
C SER A 124 -0.71 12.55 -7.94
N PHE A 125 -0.28 11.39 -7.45
CA PHE A 125 -0.57 10.96 -6.08
C PHE A 125 -0.06 11.94 -5.03
N GLN A 126 1.15 12.48 -5.20
CA GLN A 126 1.72 13.48 -4.29
C GLN A 126 0.89 14.76 -4.26
N GLN A 127 0.41 15.23 -5.42
CA GLN A 127 -0.44 16.42 -5.51
C GLN A 127 -1.80 16.18 -4.84
N ASP A 128 -2.42 15.04 -5.07
CA ASP A 128 -3.68 14.65 -4.43
C ASP A 128 -3.54 14.59 -2.91
N TYR A 129 -2.44 13.99 -2.44
CA TYR A 129 -2.14 13.90 -1.02
C TYR A 129 -1.90 15.28 -0.40
N LYS A 130 -1.19 16.15 -1.09
CA LYS A 130 -0.99 17.54 -0.65
C LYS A 130 -2.31 18.29 -0.57
N THR A 131 -3.15 18.19 -1.59
CA THR A 131 -4.47 18.83 -1.62
C THR A 131 -5.35 18.33 -0.47
N TYR A 132 -5.35 17.03 -0.22
CA TYR A 132 -6.03 16.43 0.92
C TYR A 132 -5.50 17.01 2.24
N PHE A 133 -4.18 17.05 2.42
CA PHE A 133 -3.57 17.56 3.64
C PHE A 133 -3.90 19.04 3.88
N ASP A 134 -3.76 19.88 2.87
CA ASP A 134 -4.02 21.33 2.98
C ASP A 134 -5.48 21.59 3.37
N ARG A 135 -6.43 20.84 2.77
CA ARG A 135 -7.84 20.93 3.10
C ARG A 135 -8.12 20.54 4.55
N GLU A 136 -7.56 19.45 5.03
CA GLU A 136 -7.82 18.97 6.39
C GLU A 136 -7.04 19.77 7.44
N ALA A 137 -5.83 20.24 7.12
CA ALA A 137 -5.07 21.11 7.99
C ALA A 137 -5.76 22.46 8.21
N ALA A 138 -6.39 23.02 7.18
CA ALA A 138 -7.16 24.26 7.29
C ALA A 138 -8.38 24.16 8.23
N ARG A 139 -8.88 22.96 8.49
CA ARG A 139 -10.00 22.68 9.41
C ARG A 139 -9.55 22.46 10.84
N SER A 140 -8.26 22.36 11.08
CA SER A 140 -7.69 22.10 12.40
C SER A 140 -7.29 23.41 13.08
N SER A 141 -7.61 23.57 14.35
CA SER A 141 -7.13 24.67 15.19
C SER A 141 -5.67 24.51 15.62
N GLN A 142 -5.10 23.32 15.41
CA GLN A 142 -3.72 22.98 15.76
C GLN A 142 -2.86 22.90 14.49
N PRO A 143 -1.62 23.43 14.49
CA PRO A 143 -0.71 23.25 13.37
C PRO A 143 -0.44 21.76 13.14
N LYS A 144 -0.45 21.34 11.88
CA LYS A 144 -0.20 19.95 11.46
C LYS A 144 1.03 19.91 10.58
N THR A 145 1.82 18.85 10.72
CA THR A 145 2.96 18.56 9.86
C THR A 145 2.58 17.47 8.86
N MET A 146 2.79 17.75 7.58
CA MET A 146 2.53 16.78 6.53
C MET A 146 3.56 15.65 6.59
N LEU A 147 3.09 14.40 6.49
CA LEU A 147 3.98 13.25 6.26
C LEU A 147 4.55 13.30 4.85
N SER A 148 5.57 12.46 4.56
CA SER A 148 6.07 12.30 3.19
C SER A 148 4.92 12.16 2.20
N SER A 149 4.96 12.88 1.08
CA SER A 149 3.92 12.81 0.04
C SER A 149 4.02 11.54 -0.83
N LEU A 150 5.14 10.82 -0.79
CA LEU A 150 5.30 9.56 -1.51
C LEU A 150 4.28 8.50 -1.05
N PRO A 151 3.80 7.63 -1.93
CA PRO A 151 2.97 6.50 -1.53
C PRO A 151 3.74 5.57 -0.58
N SER A 152 3.07 5.00 0.41
CA SER A 152 3.61 3.93 1.26
C SER A 152 3.10 2.55 0.83
N LEU A 153 2.08 2.53 -0.01
CA LEU A 153 1.46 1.31 -0.52
C LEU A 153 1.10 1.50 -1.99
N VAL A 154 1.43 0.52 -2.81
CA VAL A 154 1.09 0.47 -4.24
C VAL A 154 0.35 -0.83 -4.55
N TRP A 155 -0.79 -0.72 -5.23
CA TRP A 155 -1.48 -1.84 -5.87
C TRP A 155 -1.19 -1.79 -7.36
N MET A 156 -0.41 -2.76 -7.86
CA MET A 156 0.09 -2.80 -9.22
C MET A 156 -0.50 -4.00 -9.96
N GLU A 157 -1.39 -3.73 -10.93
CA GLU A 157 -2.13 -4.76 -11.66
C GLU A 157 -1.20 -5.78 -12.33
N GLY A 158 -1.48 -7.07 -12.10
CA GLY A 158 -0.69 -8.18 -12.62
C GLY A 158 0.69 -8.36 -11.97
N VAL A 159 1.04 -7.50 -11.02
CA VAL A 159 2.31 -7.58 -10.27
C VAL A 159 2.05 -7.93 -8.80
N GLY A 160 1.20 -7.18 -8.11
CA GLY A 160 0.85 -7.43 -6.72
C GLY A 160 0.70 -6.17 -5.88
N LEU A 161 0.70 -6.39 -4.58
CA LEU A 161 0.73 -5.39 -3.54
C LEU A 161 2.19 -5.07 -3.18
N ILE A 162 2.54 -3.80 -3.11
CA ILE A 162 3.92 -3.37 -2.84
C ILE A 162 3.92 -2.39 -1.67
N GLY A 163 4.47 -2.82 -0.54
CA GLY A 163 4.76 -1.97 0.60
C GLY A 163 6.06 -1.19 0.37
N ILE A 164 6.08 0.09 0.73
CA ILE A 164 7.21 0.99 0.54
C ILE A 164 7.66 1.53 1.89
N GLY A 165 8.96 1.46 2.15
CA GLY A 165 9.55 1.96 3.39
C GLY A 165 11.00 2.39 3.24
N ALA A 166 11.51 3.09 4.26
CA ALA A 166 12.92 3.46 4.34
C ALA A 166 13.84 2.27 4.64
N ASN A 167 13.28 1.15 5.06
CA ASN A 167 13.96 -0.12 5.35
C ASN A 167 12.99 -1.29 5.20
N ALA A 168 13.52 -2.52 5.26
CA ALA A 168 12.74 -3.74 5.07
C ALA A 168 11.56 -3.86 6.07
N LYS A 169 11.79 -3.51 7.35
CA LYS A 169 10.74 -3.57 8.37
C LYS A 169 9.58 -2.62 8.06
N ALA A 170 9.88 -1.39 7.64
CA ALA A 170 8.86 -0.40 7.30
C ALA A 170 8.08 -0.80 6.03
N ALA A 171 8.77 -1.34 5.02
CA ALA A 171 8.13 -1.86 3.81
C ALA A 171 7.20 -3.05 4.12
N CYS A 172 7.68 -4.00 4.95
CA CYS A 172 6.90 -5.14 5.41
C CYS A 172 5.62 -4.69 6.15
N VAL A 173 5.74 -3.77 7.12
CA VAL A 173 4.58 -3.24 7.86
C VAL A 173 3.59 -2.56 6.90
N ALA A 174 4.06 -1.82 5.90
CA ALA A 174 3.16 -1.21 4.92
C ALA A 174 2.42 -2.27 4.08
N ALA A 175 3.11 -3.35 3.70
CA ALA A 175 2.51 -4.47 2.97
C ALA A 175 1.55 -5.31 3.83
N ASP A 176 1.79 -5.44 5.15
CA ASP A 176 0.91 -6.15 6.09
C ASP A 176 -0.44 -5.44 6.29
N LEU A 177 -0.47 -4.13 6.08
CA LEU A 177 -1.64 -3.28 6.25
C LEU A 177 -2.43 -3.07 4.94
N GLY A 178 -1.94 -3.60 3.83
CA GLY A 178 -2.49 -3.41 2.48
C GLY A 178 -3.60 -4.38 2.05
#